data_2354fa62e0639a4d3a0438a6c13307d6
#
_entry.id   2354fa62e0639a4d3a0438a6c13307d6
#
_cell.length_a   1.000
_cell.length_b   1.000
_cell.length_c   1.000
_cell.angle_alpha   90.00
_cell.angle_beta   90.00
_cell.angle_gamma   90.00
#
_symmetry.space_group_name_H-M   'P 1'
#
loop_
_entity.id
_entity.type
_entity.pdbx_description
1 polymer ?
#
loop_
_entity_poly.entity_id
_entity_poly.type
_entity_poly.pdbx_seq_one_letter_code
_entity_poly.pdbx_strand_id
1 'polypeptide(L)'
;PAYYDNDIEFFPLGEFKFEEMKKQLMAAEKFIFMEYFIVTDSYMWRSILDILKLKASQGVEVRFMYDGMCSLTLLPYGYYKELENMGIKSRPFSQIKPVLSTVQNNRDHRKILIVDGKTAFTGGINLADEYIDKLDRFGHWKDTAVMVKGDAVKSFTYMFLKMWNVAGKKDRIEQEEIDNYIINFDKDECLNDFDLKNELIRSNGYVIPYGDS
;
A
#
# COMPACT_ATOMS: atom_id res chain seq x y z
N PRO A 1 -15.47 -1.29 11.83
CA PRO A 1 -16.23 -0.06 12.04
C PRO A 1 -16.58 0.63 10.71
N ALA A 2 -17.67 1.40 10.68
CA ALA A 2 -18.03 2.28 9.57
C ALA A 2 -17.48 3.68 9.87
N TYR A 3 -16.91 4.32 8.85
CA TYR A 3 -16.37 5.66 8.93
C TYR A 3 -17.14 6.60 8.00
N TYR A 4 -17.41 7.78 8.49
CA TYR A 4 -18.11 8.84 7.77
C TYR A 4 -17.12 9.98 7.48
N ASP A 5 -17.49 10.88 6.58
CA ASP A 5 -16.68 12.04 6.23
C ASP A 5 -15.31 11.67 5.65
N ASN A 6 -15.31 10.79 4.63
CA ASN A 6 -14.12 10.45 3.89
C ASN A 6 -14.20 10.96 2.46
N ASP A 7 -13.09 11.45 1.94
CA ASP A 7 -12.95 11.73 0.51
C ASP A 7 -12.51 10.47 -0.21
N ILE A 8 -13.20 10.14 -1.31
CA ILE A 8 -12.93 8.93 -2.09
C ILE A 8 -12.73 9.31 -3.55
N GLU A 9 -11.58 8.93 -4.10
CA GLU A 9 -11.31 9.02 -5.53
C GLU A 9 -11.26 7.62 -6.14
N PHE A 10 -12.02 7.43 -7.23
CA PHE A 10 -12.08 6.17 -7.96
C PHE A 10 -11.19 6.21 -9.19
N PHE A 11 -10.36 5.19 -9.38
CA PHE A 11 -9.51 5.01 -10.54
C PHE A 11 -10.04 3.85 -11.39
N PRO A 12 -10.58 4.13 -12.59
CA PRO A 12 -11.09 3.10 -13.49
C PRO A 12 -9.98 2.29 -14.18
N LEU A 13 -8.73 2.77 -14.14
CA LEU A 13 -7.57 2.17 -14.80
C LEU A 13 -6.33 2.33 -13.93
N GLY A 14 -5.36 1.41 -14.10
CA GLY A 14 -4.11 1.40 -13.35
C GLY A 14 -3.21 2.58 -13.61
N GLU A 15 -3.20 3.12 -14.84
CA GLU A 15 -2.39 4.25 -15.23
C GLU A 15 -2.72 5.49 -14.39
N PHE A 16 -4.02 5.78 -14.17
CA PHE A 16 -4.43 6.92 -13.36
C PHE A 16 -4.05 6.73 -11.89
N LYS A 17 -4.29 5.53 -11.33
CA LYS A 17 -3.83 5.21 -9.99
C LYS A 17 -2.31 5.39 -9.86
N PHE A 18 -1.53 4.91 -10.83
CA PHE A 18 -0.07 4.95 -10.80
C PHE A 18 0.45 6.39 -10.75
N GLU A 19 -0.10 7.29 -11.57
CA GLU A 19 0.27 8.70 -11.55
C GLU A 19 -0.06 9.35 -10.19
N GLU A 20 -1.24 9.07 -9.64
CA GLU A 20 -1.62 9.63 -8.35
C GLU A 20 -0.80 9.02 -7.21
N MET A 21 -0.51 7.71 -7.24
CA MET A 21 0.41 7.08 -6.28
C MET A 21 1.75 7.79 -6.22
N LYS A 22 2.37 8.11 -7.37
CA LYS A 22 3.66 8.81 -7.39
C LYS A 22 3.59 10.18 -6.73
N LYS A 23 2.51 10.94 -6.96
CA LYS A 23 2.29 12.24 -6.30
C LYS A 23 2.18 12.10 -4.80
N GLN A 24 1.35 11.18 -4.30
CA GLN A 24 1.14 10.96 -2.88
C GLN A 24 2.43 10.45 -2.20
N LEU A 25 3.18 9.55 -2.84
CA LEU A 25 4.47 9.08 -2.35
C LEU A 25 5.50 10.20 -2.26
N MET A 26 5.56 11.09 -3.27
CA MET A 26 6.44 12.27 -3.25
C MET A 26 6.07 13.28 -2.18
N ALA A 27 4.80 13.37 -1.81
CA ALA A 27 4.31 14.26 -0.76
C ALA A 27 4.51 13.70 0.67
N ALA A 28 4.90 12.43 0.82
CA ALA A 28 5.06 11.80 2.14
C ALA A 28 6.09 12.52 3.02
N GLU A 29 5.76 12.73 4.29
CA GLU A 29 6.59 13.44 5.27
C GLU A 29 7.00 12.57 6.47
N LYS A 30 6.17 11.59 6.86
CA LYS A 30 6.35 10.79 8.08
C LYS A 30 6.60 9.33 7.78
N PHE A 31 5.67 8.67 7.10
CA PHE A 31 5.78 7.26 6.79
C PHE A 31 5.03 6.84 5.52
N ILE A 32 5.53 5.78 4.90
CA ILE A 32 4.91 5.08 3.77
C ILE A 32 4.82 3.60 4.12
N PHE A 33 3.61 3.05 4.10
CA PHE A 33 3.37 1.62 4.28
C PHE A 33 2.75 1.03 3.03
N MET A 34 3.34 -0.05 2.53
CA MET A 34 2.88 -0.71 1.31
C MET A 34 2.77 -2.22 1.50
N GLU A 35 1.68 -2.80 1.02
CA GLU A 35 1.38 -4.23 1.03
C GLU A 35 0.83 -4.64 -0.33
N TYR A 36 1.55 -5.51 -1.05
CA TYR A 36 1.19 -5.91 -2.40
C TYR A 36 1.35 -7.41 -2.64
N PHE A 37 0.41 -7.99 -3.37
CA PHE A 37 0.43 -9.40 -3.70
C PHE A 37 1.45 -9.71 -4.80
N ILE A 38 1.34 -9.06 -5.97
CA ILE A 38 2.28 -9.23 -7.08
C ILE A 38 3.19 -8.00 -7.18
N VAL A 39 4.49 -8.28 -7.24
CA VAL A 39 5.53 -7.29 -7.51
C VAL A 39 6.48 -7.90 -8.53
N THR A 40 6.71 -7.21 -9.63
CA THR A 40 7.66 -7.64 -10.66
C THR A 40 8.75 -6.59 -10.84
N ASP A 41 9.93 -7.00 -11.30
CA ASP A 41 10.95 -6.06 -11.73
C ASP A 41 10.51 -5.38 -13.04
N SER A 42 9.75 -4.31 -12.93
CA SER A 42 9.01 -3.63 -13.99
C SER A 42 9.22 -2.12 -13.94
N TYR A 43 8.84 -1.41 -15.00
CA TYR A 43 8.88 0.06 -15.02
C TYR A 43 8.06 0.67 -13.88
N MET A 44 6.84 0.15 -13.66
CA MET A 44 5.97 0.60 -12.57
C MET A 44 6.67 0.49 -11.21
N TRP A 45 7.19 -0.69 -10.91
CA TRP A 45 7.85 -0.93 -9.61
C TRP A 45 9.13 -0.11 -9.45
N ARG A 46 10.00 -0.08 -10.47
CA ARG A 46 11.24 0.70 -10.41
C ARG A 46 10.98 2.19 -10.18
N SER A 47 9.97 2.76 -10.86
CA SER A 47 9.58 4.15 -10.66
C SER A 47 9.13 4.45 -9.23
N ILE A 48 8.34 3.53 -8.63
CA ILE A 48 7.92 3.64 -7.23
C ILE A 48 9.12 3.47 -6.29
N LEU A 49 9.97 2.45 -6.53
CA LEU A 49 11.14 2.16 -5.71
C LEU A 49 12.11 3.34 -5.64
N ASP A 50 12.29 4.07 -6.74
CA ASP A 50 13.16 5.26 -6.75
C ASP A 50 12.60 6.36 -5.84
N ILE A 51 11.27 6.55 -5.80
CA ILE A 51 10.63 7.47 -4.86
C ILE A 51 10.80 6.98 -3.42
N LEU A 52 10.57 5.68 -3.16
CA LEU A 52 10.72 5.11 -1.82
C LEU A 52 12.15 5.28 -1.28
N LYS A 53 13.17 5.05 -2.12
CA LYS A 53 14.59 5.27 -1.78
C LYS A 53 14.86 6.73 -1.43
N LEU A 54 14.36 7.65 -2.26
CA LEU A 54 14.48 9.09 -2.00
C LEU A 54 13.84 9.45 -0.67
N LYS A 55 12.62 8.99 -0.40
CA LYS A 55 11.91 9.28 0.86
C LYS A 55 12.60 8.67 2.08
N ALA A 56 13.07 7.44 1.97
CA ALA A 56 13.85 6.80 3.03
C ALA A 56 15.14 7.59 3.34
N SER A 57 15.85 8.09 2.32
CA SER A 57 17.04 8.93 2.51
C SER A 57 16.74 10.29 3.16
N GLN A 58 15.49 10.76 3.08
CA GLN A 58 14.99 11.99 3.73
C GLN A 58 14.48 11.75 5.16
N GLY A 59 14.54 10.49 5.65
CA GLY A 59 14.11 10.14 7.00
C GLY A 59 12.64 9.72 7.11
N VAL A 60 11.92 9.60 5.99
CA VAL A 60 10.57 9.03 5.98
C VAL A 60 10.65 7.53 6.26
N GLU A 61 9.86 7.03 7.20
CA GLU A 61 9.81 5.60 7.50
C GLU A 61 9.09 4.83 6.39
N VAL A 62 9.81 3.96 5.68
CA VAL A 62 9.22 3.14 4.62
C VAL A 62 9.16 1.69 5.04
N ARG A 63 7.94 1.10 5.02
CA ARG A 63 7.71 -0.33 5.24
C ARG A 63 7.04 -0.94 4.00
N PHE A 64 7.63 -1.99 3.49
CA PHE A 64 7.12 -2.71 2.33
C PHE A 64 6.95 -4.19 2.59
N MET A 65 5.73 -4.68 2.44
CA MET A 65 5.37 -6.09 2.55
C MET A 65 4.86 -6.61 1.22
N TYR A 66 5.26 -7.83 0.85
CA TYR A 66 4.85 -8.47 -0.40
C TYR A 66 4.66 -9.97 -0.19
N ASP A 67 3.83 -10.60 -1.02
CA ASP A 67 3.59 -12.04 -0.90
C ASP A 67 4.84 -12.86 -1.25
N GLY A 68 5.27 -13.71 -0.30
CA GLY A 68 6.52 -14.48 -0.42
C GLY A 68 6.51 -15.53 -1.53
N MET A 69 5.34 -16.01 -1.94
CA MET A 69 5.22 -16.95 -3.09
C MET A 69 5.46 -16.24 -4.41
N CYS A 70 4.85 -15.05 -4.60
CA CYS A 70 5.02 -14.30 -5.84
C CYS A 70 6.47 -13.84 -6.03
N SER A 71 7.18 -13.58 -4.92
CA SER A 71 8.58 -13.20 -4.97
C SER A 71 9.53 -14.32 -5.37
N LEU A 72 9.15 -15.60 -5.21
CA LEU A 72 10.03 -16.72 -5.59
C LEU A 72 10.27 -16.82 -7.11
N THR A 73 9.30 -16.35 -7.91
CA THR A 73 9.35 -16.45 -9.37
C THR A 73 9.52 -15.11 -10.07
N LEU A 74 9.23 -14.00 -9.38
CA LEU A 74 9.08 -12.67 -9.98
C LEU A 74 10.15 -11.67 -9.50
N LEU A 75 10.79 -11.95 -8.36
CA LEU A 75 11.82 -11.11 -7.75
C LEU A 75 13.09 -11.94 -7.43
N PRO A 76 14.26 -11.32 -7.29
CA PRO A 76 15.46 -12.00 -6.85
C PRO A 76 15.30 -12.65 -5.48
N TYR A 77 15.97 -13.79 -5.27
CA TYR A 77 15.97 -14.43 -3.96
C TYR A 77 16.57 -13.50 -2.89
N GLY A 78 15.82 -13.32 -1.79
CA GLY A 78 16.29 -12.44 -0.71
C GLY A 78 16.11 -10.95 -0.99
N TYR A 79 15.27 -10.57 -1.95
CA TYR A 79 15.02 -9.19 -2.37
C TYR A 79 14.73 -8.22 -1.21
N TYR A 80 14.08 -8.69 -0.13
CA TYR A 80 13.86 -7.88 1.06
C TYR A 80 15.17 -7.32 1.67
N LYS A 81 16.30 -8.04 1.54
CA LYS A 81 17.61 -7.55 2.03
C LYS A 81 18.14 -6.41 1.16
N GLU A 82 17.89 -6.47 -0.15
CA GLU A 82 18.26 -5.39 -1.06
C GLU A 82 17.47 -4.12 -0.70
N LEU A 83 16.18 -4.25 -0.41
CA LEU A 83 15.34 -3.14 0.03
C LEU A 83 15.79 -2.58 1.40
N GLU A 84 16.16 -3.46 2.34
CA GLU A 84 16.72 -3.02 3.63
C GLU A 84 18.03 -2.23 3.46
N ASN A 85 18.90 -2.61 2.53
CA ASN A 85 20.12 -1.86 2.21
C ASN A 85 19.82 -0.47 1.60
N MET A 86 18.63 -0.27 1.07
CA MET A 86 18.15 1.02 0.55
C MET A 86 17.40 1.86 1.62
N GLY A 87 17.40 1.40 2.89
CA GLY A 87 16.69 2.07 3.99
C GLY A 87 15.19 1.74 4.07
N ILE A 88 14.71 0.77 3.29
CA ILE A 88 13.31 0.36 3.25
C ILE A 88 13.15 -0.89 4.11
N LYS A 89 12.43 -0.81 5.23
CA LYS A 89 12.08 -1.99 6.03
C LYS A 89 11.20 -2.90 5.18
N SER A 90 11.63 -4.14 4.93
CA SER A 90 10.90 -5.03 4.02
C SER A 90 10.71 -6.43 4.58
N ARG A 91 9.56 -7.04 4.25
CA ARG A 91 9.21 -8.40 4.64
C ARG A 91 8.41 -9.12 3.55
N PRO A 92 8.81 -10.34 3.18
CA PRO A 92 7.92 -11.24 2.47
C PRO A 92 6.90 -11.84 3.46
N PHE A 93 5.61 -11.78 3.12
CA PHE A 93 4.56 -12.49 3.85
C PHE A 93 4.61 -13.98 3.51
N SER A 94 4.54 -14.84 4.53
CA SER A 94 4.51 -16.30 4.36
C SER A 94 5.63 -16.83 3.45
N GLN A 95 6.90 -16.59 3.83
CA GLN A 95 8.02 -17.23 3.12
C GLN A 95 7.85 -18.74 3.06
N ILE A 96 7.90 -19.29 1.86
CA ILE A 96 7.89 -20.74 1.69
C ILE A 96 9.16 -21.32 2.31
N LYS A 97 8.97 -22.13 3.33
CA LYS A 97 10.00 -23.04 3.82
C LYS A 97 9.80 -24.38 3.10
N PRO A 98 10.88 -25.07 2.70
CA PRO A 98 10.77 -26.38 2.04
C PRO A 98 10.37 -27.46 3.08
N VAL A 99 9.15 -27.34 3.61
CA VAL A 99 8.54 -28.31 4.53
C VAL A 99 7.17 -28.66 3.98
N LEU A 100 6.86 -29.94 3.88
CA LEU A 100 5.54 -30.45 3.52
C LEU A 100 4.54 -30.05 4.63
N SER A 101 3.91 -28.90 4.48
CA SER A 101 2.90 -28.39 5.42
C SER A 101 1.74 -27.79 4.66
N THR A 102 0.53 -28.20 5.00
CA THR A 102 -0.73 -27.63 4.47
C THR A 102 -0.97 -26.17 4.89
N VAL A 103 -0.25 -25.68 5.90
CA VAL A 103 -0.29 -24.30 6.42
C VAL A 103 0.34 -23.29 5.44
N GLN A 104 1.06 -23.75 4.42
CA GLN A 104 1.75 -22.88 3.42
C GLN A 104 0.81 -22.19 2.42
N ASN A 105 -0.50 -22.40 2.50
CA ASN A 105 -1.46 -21.85 1.54
C ASN A 105 -2.05 -20.50 1.97
N ASN A 106 -1.60 -19.94 3.09
CA ASN A 106 -2.01 -18.60 3.50
C ASN A 106 -1.30 -17.56 2.64
N ARG A 107 -2.08 -16.87 1.78
CA ARG A 107 -1.63 -15.87 0.83
C ARG A 107 -2.19 -14.51 1.24
N ASP A 108 -1.38 -13.48 1.08
CA ASP A 108 -1.83 -12.11 1.25
C ASP A 108 -2.15 -11.49 -0.11
N HIS A 109 -3.44 -11.38 -0.43
CA HIS A 109 -3.91 -10.85 -1.70
C HIS A 109 -4.21 -9.36 -1.69
N ARG A 110 -3.94 -8.67 -0.58
CA ARG A 110 -4.19 -7.23 -0.44
C ARG A 110 -3.24 -6.39 -1.30
N LYS A 111 -3.71 -5.23 -1.72
CA LYS A 111 -2.96 -4.19 -2.40
C LYS A 111 -3.29 -2.89 -1.69
N ILE A 112 -2.39 -2.49 -0.80
CA ILE A 112 -2.59 -1.33 0.09
C ILE A 112 -1.35 -0.44 -0.02
N LEU A 113 -1.59 0.85 -0.12
CA LEU A 113 -0.60 1.89 0.12
C LEU A 113 -1.18 2.87 1.13
N ILE A 114 -0.40 3.23 2.13
CA ILE A 114 -0.75 4.23 3.14
C ILE A 114 0.36 5.26 3.17
N VAL A 115 -0.02 6.53 3.13
CA VAL A 115 0.90 7.67 3.22
C VAL A 115 0.50 8.52 4.43
N ASP A 116 1.42 8.66 5.36
CA ASP A 116 1.34 9.50 6.57
C ASP A 116 0.08 9.27 7.44
N GLY A 117 -0.62 8.15 7.28
CA GLY A 117 -1.91 7.91 7.94
C GLY A 117 -3.05 8.80 7.45
N LYS A 118 -2.83 9.59 6.40
CA LYS A 118 -3.77 10.56 5.82
C LYS A 118 -4.43 10.04 4.55
N THR A 119 -3.70 9.28 3.75
CA THR A 119 -4.15 8.76 2.46
C THR A 119 -3.95 7.26 2.40
N ALA A 120 -4.93 6.52 1.91
CA ALA A 120 -4.83 5.10 1.63
C ALA A 120 -5.30 4.78 0.22
N PHE A 121 -4.62 3.84 -0.46
CA PHE A 121 -5.05 3.26 -1.72
C PHE A 121 -5.35 1.78 -1.51
N THR A 122 -6.40 1.30 -2.15
CA THR A 122 -6.70 -0.13 -2.25
C THR A 122 -7.38 -0.45 -3.58
N GLY A 123 -7.46 -1.74 -3.94
CA GLY A 123 -8.09 -2.22 -5.16
C GLY A 123 -7.42 -3.48 -5.71
N GLY A 124 -7.61 -3.76 -7.01
CA GLY A 124 -7.09 -4.94 -7.67
C GLY A 124 -5.68 -4.77 -8.26
N ILE A 125 -5.23 -3.52 -8.47
CA ILE A 125 -4.00 -3.17 -9.23
C ILE A 125 -2.75 -3.50 -8.42
N ASN A 126 -1.93 -4.44 -8.92
CA ASN A 126 -0.62 -4.81 -8.39
C ASN A 126 0.51 -3.92 -8.93
N LEU A 127 1.77 -4.26 -8.59
CA LEU A 127 2.98 -3.53 -9.00
C LEU A 127 3.68 -4.26 -10.15
N ALA A 128 3.05 -4.20 -11.33
CA ALA A 128 3.55 -4.81 -12.56
C ALA A 128 3.05 -4.04 -13.78
N ASP A 129 3.81 -4.06 -14.87
CA ASP A 129 3.60 -3.22 -16.05
C ASP A 129 2.32 -3.55 -16.83
N GLU A 130 1.78 -4.76 -16.70
CA GLU A 130 0.48 -5.12 -17.28
C GLU A 130 -0.68 -4.32 -16.67
N TYR A 131 -0.58 -3.90 -15.40
CA TYR A 131 -1.63 -3.10 -14.75
C TYR A 131 -1.65 -1.63 -15.17
N ILE A 132 -0.62 -1.15 -15.85
CA ILE A 132 -0.51 0.23 -16.33
C ILE A 132 -0.35 0.30 -17.86
N ASP A 133 -0.78 -0.72 -18.57
CA ASP A 133 -0.76 -0.85 -20.04
C ASP A 133 0.63 -0.64 -20.68
N LYS A 134 1.70 -0.94 -19.92
CA LYS A 134 3.09 -0.91 -20.41
C LYS A 134 3.56 -2.25 -20.95
N LEU A 135 2.84 -3.33 -20.64
CA LEU A 135 3.07 -4.67 -21.11
C LEU A 135 1.75 -5.28 -21.56
N ASP A 136 1.58 -5.49 -22.85
CA ASP A 136 0.45 -6.21 -23.41
C ASP A 136 0.65 -7.72 -23.20
N ARG A 137 0.06 -8.25 -22.12
CA ARG A 137 0.09 -9.68 -21.81
C ARG A 137 -1.19 -10.41 -22.18
N PHE A 138 -2.33 -9.71 -22.05
CA PHE A 138 -3.67 -10.26 -22.26
C PHE A 138 -4.63 -9.24 -22.89
N GLY A 139 -4.13 -8.29 -23.67
CA GLY A 139 -4.86 -7.11 -24.11
C GLY A 139 -4.82 -6.00 -23.04
N HIS A 140 -5.57 -4.92 -23.27
CA HIS A 140 -5.68 -3.81 -22.32
C HIS A 140 -6.26 -4.30 -20.99
N TRP A 141 -5.45 -4.29 -19.94
CA TRP A 141 -5.84 -4.79 -18.62
C TRP A 141 -6.66 -3.75 -17.87
N LYS A 142 -7.90 -4.11 -17.56
CA LYS A 142 -8.80 -3.24 -16.78
C LYS A 142 -8.87 -3.77 -15.35
N ASP A 143 -8.31 -3.02 -14.43
CA ASP A 143 -8.47 -3.23 -13.01
C ASP A 143 -8.66 -1.88 -12.33
N THR A 144 -9.31 -1.85 -11.19
CA THR A 144 -9.76 -0.62 -10.53
C THR A 144 -9.11 -0.44 -9.17
N ALA A 145 -9.07 0.80 -8.72
CA ALA A 145 -8.64 1.14 -7.37
C ALA A 145 -9.42 2.34 -6.84
N VAL A 146 -9.30 2.54 -5.54
CA VAL A 146 -9.77 3.75 -4.86
C VAL A 146 -8.64 4.33 -4.02
N MET A 147 -8.63 5.66 -3.91
CA MET A 147 -7.90 6.40 -2.90
C MET A 147 -8.89 6.92 -1.88
N VAL A 148 -8.54 6.82 -0.62
CA VAL A 148 -9.35 7.27 0.51
C VAL A 148 -8.54 8.23 1.34
N LYS A 149 -9.11 9.38 1.68
CA LYS A 149 -8.58 10.32 2.67
C LYS A 149 -9.60 10.49 3.78
N GLY A 150 -9.14 10.60 5.02
CA GLY A 150 -10.01 10.77 6.18
C GLY A 150 -9.93 9.61 7.18
N ASP A 151 -10.91 9.54 8.04
CA ASP A 151 -10.91 8.65 9.20
C ASP A 151 -10.80 7.14 8.88
N ALA A 152 -11.26 6.71 7.72
CA ALA A 152 -11.14 5.31 7.30
C ALA A 152 -9.68 4.86 7.13
N VAL A 153 -8.73 5.79 6.89
CA VAL A 153 -7.30 5.47 6.75
C VAL A 153 -6.73 4.85 8.03
N LYS A 154 -7.30 5.15 9.20
CA LYS A 154 -6.96 4.53 10.49
C LYS A 154 -7.06 3.01 10.43
N SER A 155 -8.13 2.47 9.84
CA SER A 155 -8.32 1.03 9.72
C SER A 155 -7.30 0.39 8.79
N PHE A 156 -6.97 1.04 7.65
CA PHE A 156 -5.91 0.55 6.77
C PHE A 156 -4.55 0.53 7.48
N THR A 157 -4.24 1.59 8.21
CA THR A 157 -3.00 1.68 9.00
C THR A 157 -2.92 0.58 10.06
N TYR A 158 -3.99 0.41 10.83
CA TYR A 158 -4.07 -0.64 11.86
C TYR A 158 -3.93 -2.04 11.25
N MET A 159 -4.64 -2.31 10.15
CA MET A 159 -4.60 -3.58 9.44
C MET A 159 -3.18 -3.89 8.94
N PHE A 160 -2.52 -2.93 8.28
CA PHE A 160 -1.15 -3.09 7.83
C PHE A 160 -0.19 -3.41 8.97
N LEU A 161 -0.25 -2.66 10.09
CA LEU A 161 0.64 -2.85 11.22
C LEU A 161 0.44 -4.21 11.91
N LYS A 162 -0.80 -4.68 12.02
CA LYS A 162 -1.09 -6.03 12.51
C LYS A 162 -0.50 -7.11 11.60
N MET A 163 -0.68 -6.96 10.28
CA MET A 163 -0.12 -7.91 9.31
C MET A 163 1.40 -7.85 9.28
N TRP A 164 1.99 -6.68 9.42
CA TRP A 164 3.42 -6.50 9.58
C TRP A 164 3.96 -7.33 10.75
N ASN A 165 3.29 -7.30 11.87
CA ASN A 165 3.66 -8.08 13.05
C ASN A 165 3.48 -9.59 12.86
N VAL A 166 2.48 -10.02 12.08
CA VAL A 166 2.26 -11.44 11.73
C VAL A 166 3.35 -11.93 10.78
N ALA A 167 3.73 -11.12 9.80
CA ALA A 167 4.72 -11.49 8.79
C ALA A 167 6.14 -11.73 9.36
N GLY A 168 6.47 -11.20 10.52
CA GLY A 168 7.78 -11.42 11.12
C GLY A 168 7.95 -10.85 12.53
N LYS A 169 9.08 -11.20 13.15
CA LYS A 169 9.40 -10.76 14.52
C LYS A 169 10.33 -9.54 14.58
N LYS A 170 11.11 -9.29 13.53
CA LYS A 170 12.02 -8.14 13.44
C LYS A 170 11.18 -6.86 13.31
N ASP A 171 11.57 -5.77 13.94
CA ASP A 171 10.90 -4.46 13.86
C ASP A 171 9.37 -4.55 14.10
N ARG A 172 8.95 -5.35 15.04
CA ARG A 172 7.56 -5.39 15.50
C ARG A 172 7.19 -4.04 16.10
N ILE A 173 5.92 -3.71 15.98
CA ILE A 173 5.34 -2.51 16.59
C ILE A 173 4.45 -2.99 17.72
N GLU A 174 4.75 -2.54 18.93
CA GLU A 174 3.93 -2.86 20.10
C GLU A 174 2.58 -2.13 19.99
N GLN A 175 1.58 -2.64 20.73
CA GLN A 175 0.21 -2.12 20.63
C GLN A 175 0.15 -0.62 20.97
N GLU A 176 0.93 -0.19 21.96
CA GLU A 176 1.02 1.19 22.42
C GLU A 176 1.67 2.12 21.39
N GLU A 177 2.51 1.57 20.52
CA GLU A 177 3.20 2.32 19.46
C GLU A 177 2.30 2.50 18.23
N ILE A 178 1.29 1.65 18.04
CA ILE A 178 0.37 1.75 16.88
C ILE A 178 -0.32 3.10 16.86
N ASP A 179 -0.68 3.63 18.01
CA ASP A 179 -1.39 4.91 18.14
C ASP A 179 -0.56 6.09 17.59
N ASN A 180 0.78 5.97 17.53
CA ASN A 180 1.66 6.99 16.94
C ASN A 180 1.50 7.11 15.42
N TYR A 181 0.93 6.08 14.76
CA TYR A 181 0.66 6.04 13.33
C TYR A 181 -0.79 6.38 12.99
N ILE A 182 -1.65 6.53 14.02
CA ILE A 182 -3.06 6.84 13.84
C ILE A 182 -3.25 8.34 13.94
N ILE A 183 -3.77 8.93 12.87
CA ILE A 183 -4.09 10.36 12.84
C ILE A 183 -5.57 10.54 13.16
N ASN A 184 -5.88 11.43 14.10
CA ASN A 184 -7.24 11.91 14.31
C ASN A 184 -7.44 13.13 13.43
N PHE A 185 -8.32 13.03 12.46
CA PHE A 185 -8.66 14.17 11.61
C PHE A 185 -9.63 15.08 12.35
N ASP A 186 -9.26 16.35 12.52
CA ASP A 186 -10.26 17.38 12.78
C ASP A 186 -11.03 17.65 11.48
N LYS A 187 -12.36 17.77 11.58
CA LYS A 187 -13.25 17.92 10.41
C LYS A 187 -12.88 19.09 9.49
N ASP A 188 -12.19 20.07 10.01
CA ASP A 188 -11.81 21.28 9.28
C ASP A 188 -10.49 21.15 8.47
N GLU A 189 -9.60 20.21 8.80
CA GLU A 189 -8.35 20.02 8.07
C GLU A 189 -8.52 19.20 6.77
N CYS A 190 -9.44 18.26 6.74
CA CYS A 190 -9.69 17.42 5.55
C CYS A 190 -10.25 18.20 4.34
N LEU A 191 -10.97 19.31 4.59
CA LEU A 191 -11.63 20.08 3.54
C LEU A 191 -10.74 21.12 2.86
N ASN A 192 -9.59 21.47 3.44
CA ASN A 192 -8.73 22.55 2.95
C ASN A 192 -7.69 22.11 1.92
N ASP A 193 -7.37 20.83 1.81
CA ASP A 193 -6.33 20.30 0.91
C ASP A 193 -6.87 19.77 -0.43
N PHE A 194 -8.18 19.71 -0.59
CA PHE A 194 -8.81 19.28 -1.84
C PHE A 194 -9.21 20.50 -2.68
N ASP A 195 -8.47 20.70 -3.76
CA ASP A 195 -8.80 21.70 -4.78
C ASP A 195 -10.23 21.44 -5.28
N LEU A 196 -11.18 22.29 -4.89
CA LEU A 196 -12.62 22.24 -5.20
C LEU A 196 -12.96 22.25 -6.70
N LYS A 197 -11.95 22.16 -7.57
CA LYS A 197 -12.11 22.22 -9.03
C LYS A 197 -12.50 20.91 -9.71
N ASN A 198 -12.38 19.79 -9.01
CA ASN A 198 -12.93 18.54 -9.53
C ASN A 198 -14.21 18.24 -8.78
N GLU A 199 -15.34 18.29 -9.47
CA GLU A 199 -16.63 17.77 -9.02
C GLU A 199 -16.57 16.25 -8.83
N LEU A 200 -15.74 15.82 -7.88
CA LEU A 200 -15.65 14.44 -7.46
C LEU A 200 -16.87 14.14 -6.58
N ILE A 201 -17.45 12.99 -6.82
CA ILE A 201 -18.58 12.43 -6.11
C ILE A 201 -18.31 12.52 -4.60
N ARG A 202 -18.80 13.57 -3.96
CA ARG A 202 -18.92 13.59 -2.50
C ARG A 202 -19.99 12.58 -2.14
N SER A 203 -19.59 11.35 -1.93
CA SER A 203 -20.50 10.39 -1.34
C SER A 203 -20.51 10.63 0.16
N ASN A 204 -21.66 10.97 0.73
CA ASN A 204 -21.91 10.79 2.17
C ASN A 204 -21.88 9.29 2.53
N GLY A 205 -21.05 8.52 1.83
CA GLY A 205 -20.87 7.10 1.98
C GLY A 205 -19.97 6.77 3.17
N TYR A 206 -20.18 5.63 3.75
CA TYR A 206 -19.28 5.04 4.72
C TYR A 206 -18.28 4.11 4.00
N VAL A 207 -17.03 4.09 4.48
CA VAL A 207 -16.00 3.15 4.02
C VAL A 207 -15.85 2.05 5.06
N ILE A 208 -16.00 0.82 4.62
CA ILE A 208 -15.62 -0.35 5.41
C ILE A 208 -14.34 -0.91 4.78
N PRO A 209 -13.17 -0.68 5.39
CA PRO A 209 -11.95 -1.28 4.90
C PRO A 209 -12.08 -2.80 4.91
N TYR A 210 -11.59 -3.44 3.86
CA TYR A 210 -11.63 -4.89 3.71
C TYR A 210 -10.91 -5.55 4.90
N GLY A 211 -11.67 -6.19 5.76
CA GLY A 211 -11.16 -7.01 6.85
C GLY A 211 -11.31 -8.48 6.49
N ASP A 212 -10.38 -9.30 6.91
CA ASP A 212 -10.49 -10.75 6.78
C ASP A 212 -11.76 -11.24 7.47
N SER A 213 -12.61 -11.92 6.71
CA SER A 213 -13.67 -12.79 7.22
C SER A 213 -13.07 -14.11 7.65
#